data_9565f6b1bf5f8c2e350be059e6096567
#
_entry.id   9565f6b1bf5f8c2e350be059e6096567
#
_cell.length_a   1.000
_cell.length_b   1.000
_cell.length_c   1.000
_cell.angle_alpha   90.00
_cell.angle_beta   90.00
_cell.angle_gamma   90.00
#
_symmetry.space_group_name_H-M   'P 1'
#
loop_
_entity.id
_entity.type
_entity.pdbx_description
1 polymer ?
#
loop_
_entity_poly.entity_id
_entity_poly.type
_entity_poly.pdbx_seq_one_letter_code
_entity_poly.pdbx_strand_id
1 'polypeptide(L)'
;MEYETVIGLEVHCQLKTNTKVWCSCDADYDNKEPNTAVCPICTGQPGALPKLNEKVLDYAIKAALALGCEINRESYFDRKNYFYPDSPKNYQITQFFKPYAENGVLKITTNSGKEASVGIERIQIEEDTAKSIHTASETLLNYNRASVPLIEIISKPEIKNAEEAYAYLNTLKDRLKYTKVSDVSMELGSLRCDANVSVRKKGETKLGTRTETKNLNSFKAVVKAIEYETNRQIEVLENGGRVVQETRLWDEENAVTKPMRSKEEAMDYRYFPEPDLPAIIITESRLSNVKDEMPEFADEKAKRFINEYKLNEMEAATLSSEQELAEYYEEVVKVSDDARLAANWVLTEILRVLKEKNISIEEFSVEPQNIGKLIKLIKANTISSKIAKDVFEILLSENKDPEIIVKEKGLVQITDNSEIEKIVEQVLAENPQSVEDYKAGKSNALKYLMGQSMRLSKGKANPKMINEMILAKLKG
;
A
#
# COMPACT_ATOMS: atom_id res chain seq x y z
N MET A 1 28.27 -10.99 -26.55
CA MET A 1 27.00 -11.54 -27.11
C MET A 1 25.84 -10.86 -26.37
N GLU A 2 24.67 -10.73 -27.01
CA GLU A 2 23.52 -10.11 -26.33
C GLU A 2 22.73 -11.19 -25.59
N TYR A 3 22.43 -10.96 -24.29
CA TYR A 3 21.72 -11.91 -23.44
C TYR A 3 20.35 -11.33 -23.04
N GLU A 4 19.41 -12.19 -22.76
CA GLU A 4 18.10 -11.90 -22.18
C GLU A 4 18.02 -12.49 -20.76
N THR A 5 17.56 -11.70 -19.81
CA THR A 5 17.28 -12.18 -18.45
C THR A 5 15.88 -12.74 -18.40
N VAL A 6 15.71 -13.80 -17.66
CA VAL A 6 14.41 -14.45 -17.36
C VAL A 6 14.31 -14.62 -15.86
N ILE A 7 13.28 -14.00 -15.29
CA ILE A 7 13.08 -13.92 -13.85
C ILE A 7 11.70 -14.48 -13.48
N GLY A 8 11.68 -15.32 -12.47
CA GLY A 8 10.47 -15.73 -11.73
C GLY A 8 10.61 -15.33 -10.27
N LEU A 9 9.51 -14.92 -9.66
CA LEU A 9 9.44 -14.52 -8.26
C LEU A 9 8.52 -15.47 -7.49
N GLU A 10 8.96 -15.88 -6.31
CA GLU A 10 8.18 -16.61 -5.33
C GLU A 10 7.93 -15.69 -4.14
N VAL A 11 6.67 -15.31 -3.93
CA VAL A 11 6.29 -14.35 -2.91
C VAL A 11 5.44 -15.03 -1.84
N HIS A 12 5.92 -15.02 -0.60
CA HIS A 12 5.19 -15.50 0.55
C HIS A 12 4.50 -14.34 1.25
N CYS A 13 3.20 -14.46 1.51
CA CYS A 13 2.40 -13.45 2.17
C CYS A 13 1.63 -14.05 3.35
N GLN A 14 1.88 -13.58 4.57
CA GLN A 14 1.11 -13.96 5.74
C GLN A 14 -0.29 -13.33 5.68
N LEU A 15 -1.31 -14.13 5.98
CA LEU A 15 -2.69 -13.66 6.06
C LEU A 15 -3.03 -13.22 7.47
N LYS A 16 -3.65 -12.05 7.58
CA LYS A 16 -3.99 -11.39 8.85
C LYS A 16 -5.28 -11.93 9.45
N THR A 17 -5.23 -13.18 9.93
CA THR A 17 -6.35 -13.80 10.67
C THR A 17 -6.08 -13.80 12.17
N ASN A 18 -7.12 -13.86 12.99
CA ASN A 18 -6.97 -13.87 14.46
C ASN A 18 -6.36 -15.19 14.94
N THR A 19 -6.59 -16.30 14.23
CA THR A 19 -6.09 -17.61 14.62
C THR A 19 -5.29 -18.25 13.50
N LYS A 20 -4.43 -19.20 13.87
CA LYS A 20 -3.58 -19.94 12.95
C LYS A 20 -4.37 -20.75 11.93
N VAL A 21 -3.69 -21.27 10.90
CA VAL A 21 -4.34 -21.96 9.78
C VAL A 21 -4.98 -23.28 10.18
N TRP A 22 -4.39 -24.04 11.11
CA TRP A 22 -4.84 -25.39 11.48
C TRP A 22 -5.40 -25.53 12.89
N CYS A 23 -5.36 -24.47 13.70
CA CYS A 23 -5.79 -24.52 15.10
C CYS A 23 -6.29 -23.16 15.58
N SER A 24 -6.82 -23.11 16.80
CA SER A 24 -7.36 -21.90 17.42
C SER A 24 -6.33 -21.05 18.16
N CYS A 25 -5.04 -21.40 18.10
CA CYS A 25 -3.99 -20.53 18.67
C CYS A 25 -4.00 -19.17 17.98
N ASP A 26 -3.68 -18.15 18.75
CA ASP A 26 -3.54 -16.78 18.27
C ASP A 26 -2.45 -16.70 17.20
N ALA A 27 -2.75 -16.01 16.10
CA ALA A 27 -1.82 -15.79 15.00
C ALA A 27 -0.89 -14.59 15.23
N ASP A 28 -1.18 -13.70 16.19
CA ASP A 28 -0.27 -12.65 16.65
C ASP A 28 0.84 -13.29 17.50
N TYR A 29 1.97 -13.55 16.86
CA TYR A 29 3.11 -14.25 17.47
C TYR A 29 4.21 -13.33 17.97
N ASP A 30 4.31 -12.09 17.48
CA ASP A 30 5.41 -11.18 17.79
C ASP A 30 5.24 -10.49 19.17
N ASN A 31 3.99 -10.28 19.59
CA ASN A 31 3.68 -9.60 20.87
C ASN A 31 3.52 -10.56 22.06
N LYS A 32 4.01 -11.81 21.94
CA LYS A 32 3.86 -12.84 22.96
C LYS A 32 5.21 -13.40 23.38
N GLU A 33 5.29 -13.82 24.65
CA GLU A 33 6.44 -14.56 25.14
C GLU A 33 6.70 -15.80 24.27
N PRO A 34 7.96 -16.12 23.96
CA PRO A 34 8.29 -17.25 23.11
C PRO A 34 7.66 -18.58 23.58
N ASN A 35 7.13 -19.32 22.62
CA ASN A 35 6.53 -20.65 22.82
C ASN A 35 5.30 -20.69 23.73
N THR A 36 4.56 -19.58 23.88
CA THR A 36 3.32 -19.51 24.66
C THR A 36 2.05 -19.58 23.82
N ALA A 37 2.10 -19.19 22.53
CA ALA A 37 0.98 -19.29 21.59
C ALA A 37 1.07 -20.58 20.76
N VAL A 38 1.13 -21.72 21.44
CA VAL A 38 1.27 -23.06 20.82
C VAL A 38 0.29 -24.06 21.41
N CYS A 39 -0.05 -25.10 20.64
CA CYS A 39 -0.88 -26.22 21.05
C CYS A 39 -0.39 -27.54 20.42
N PRO A 40 -0.95 -28.69 20.81
CA PRO A 40 -0.58 -29.97 20.22
C PRO A 40 -0.66 -30.04 18.69
N ILE A 41 -1.57 -29.27 18.06
CA ILE A 41 -1.74 -29.27 16.61
C ILE A 41 -0.57 -28.55 15.95
N CYS A 42 -0.31 -27.28 16.27
CA CYS A 42 0.74 -26.50 15.62
C CYS A 42 2.16 -26.96 16.01
N THR A 43 2.32 -27.75 17.09
CA THR A 43 3.58 -28.40 17.46
C THR A 43 3.70 -29.83 16.96
N GLY A 44 2.68 -30.36 16.25
CA GLY A 44 2.74 -31.67 15.59
C GLY A 44 2.77 -32.86 16.55
N GLN A 45 2.07 -32.77 17.69
CA GLN A 45 2.07 -33.87 18.64
C GLN A 45 1.22 -35.05 18.12
N PRO A 46 1.61 -36.30 18.44
CA PRO A 46 0.88 -37.49 18.00
C PRO A 46 -0.60 -37.46 18.41
N GLY A 47 -1.48 -37.76 17.47
CA GLY A 47 -2.95 -37.79 17.70
C GLY A 47 -3.65 -36.46 17.55
N ALA A 48 -2.93 -35.35 17.32
CA ALA A 48 -3.52 -34.05 17.05
C ALA A 48 -3.84 -33.93 15.55
N LEU A 49 -5.08 -33.49 15.22
CA LEU A 49 -5.54 -33.36 13.83
C LEU A 49 -5.70 -31.87 13.45
N PRO A 50 -5.20 -31.44 12.28
CA PRO A 50 -5.39 -30.10 11.76
C PRO A 50 -6.86 -29.88 11.38
N LYS A 51 -7.31 -28.61 11.49
CA LYS A 51 -8.61 -28.17 10.98
C LYS A 51 -8.43 -26.81 10.29
N LEU A 52 -8.80 -26.73 9.02
CA LEU A 52 -8.68 -25.51 8.24
C LEU A 52 -9.49 -24.35 8.88
N ASN A 53 -8.86 -23.22 9.04
CA ASN A 53 -9.50 -21.98 9.40
C ASN A 53 -10.25 -21.41 8.18
N GLU A 54 -11.57 -21.32 8.25
CA GLU A 54 -12.44 -20.86 7.17
C GLU A 54 -12.09 -19.42 6.71
N LYS A 55 -11.67 -18.55 7.63
CA LYS A 55 -11.29 -17.17 7.29
C LYS A 55 -10.00 -17.11 6.47
N VAL A 56 -9.10 -18.06 6.70
CA VAL A 56 -7.88 -18.20 5.85
C VAL A 56 -8.27 -18.50 4.41
N LEU A 57 -9.24 -19.40 4.20
CA LEU A 57 -9.73 -19.72 2.86
C LEU A 57 -10.40 -18.49 2.19
N ASP A 58 -11.22 -17.73 2.91
CA ASP A 58 -11.84 -16.51 2.38
C ASP A 58 -10.78 -15.47 1.99
N TYR A 59 -9.77 -15.26 2.85
CA TYR A 59 -8.69 -14.33 2.56
C TYR A 59 -7.81 -14.79 1.41
N ALA A 60 -7.53 -16.10 1.30
CA ALA A 60 -6.81 -16.66 0.18
C ALA A 60 -7.57 -16.45 -1.15
N ILE A 61 -8.88 -16.73 -1.19
CA ILE A 61 -9.72 -16.48 -2.36
C ILE A 61 -9.70 -14.98 -2.72
N LYS A 62 -9.84 -14.10 -1.72
CA LYS A 62 -9.81 -12.64 -1.92
C LYS A 62 -8.48 -12.18 -2.52
N ALA A 63 -7.35 -12.69 -2.01
CA ALA A 63 -6.02 -12.43 -2.56
C ALA A 63 -5.89 -12.90 -4.01
N ALA A 64 -6.34 -14.11 -4.33
CA ALA A 64 -6.27 -14.67 -5.68
C ALA A 64 -7.13 -13.88 -6.69
N LEU A 65 -8.34 -13.46 -6.29
CA LEU A 65 -9.19 -12.60 -7.12
C LEU A 65 -8.54 -11.23 -7.38
N ALA A 66 -7.90 -10.63 -6.37
CA ALA A 66 -7.18 -9.37 -6.50
C ALA A 66 -6.01 -9.45 -7.49
N LEU A 67 -5.42 -10.63 -7.61
CA LEU A 67 -4.30 -10.93 -8.52
C LEU A 67 -4.75 -11.50 -9.88
N GLY A 68 -6.07 -11.52 -10.12
CA GLY A 68 -6.63 -11.95 -11.40
C GLY A 68 -6.52 -13.46 -11.67
N CYS A 69 -6.41 -14.27 -10.61
CA CYS A 69 -6.31 -15.73 -10.74
C CYS A 69 -7.67 -16.41 -10.90
N GLU A 70 -7.66 -17.55 -11.58
CA GLU A 70 -8.78 -18.49 -11.63
C GLU A 70 -8.84 -19.29 -10.34
N ILE A 71 -10.05 -19.44 -9.76
CA ILE A 71 -10.26 -20.20 -8.52
C ILE A 71 -10.66 -21.65 -8.86
N ASN A 72 -9.87 -22.60 -8.41
CA ASN A 72 -10.18 -24.03 -8.50
C ASN A 72 -11.33 -24.38 -7.54
N ARG A 73 -12.41 -24.95 -8.07
CA ARG A 73 -13.61 -25.29 -7.28
C ARG A 73 -13.38 -26.43 -6.29
N GLU A 74 -12.40 -27.25 -6.58
CA GLU A 74 -11.94 -28.32 -5.72
C GLU A 74 -10.43 -28.27 -5.63
N SER A 75 -9.89 -28.27 -4.43
CA SER A 75 -8.46 -28.35 -4.16
C SER A 75 -8.20 -29.21 -2.92
N TYR A 76 -6.97 -29.61 -2.70
CA TYR A 76 -6.59 -30.36 -1.52
C TYR A 76 -5.18 -30.02 -1.07
N PHE A 77 -4.87 -30.40 0.16
CA PHE A 77 -3.56 -30.19 0.74
C PHE A 77 -2.63 -31.39 0.53
N ASP A 78 -1.35 -31.10 0.51
CA ASP A 78 -0.26 -32.05 0.39
C ASP A 78 0.72 -31.85 1.55
N ARG A 79 1.48 -32.89 1.88
CA ARG A 79 2.61 -32.81 2.80
C ARG A 79 3.90 -32.60 2.02
N LYS A 80 4.63 -31.52 2.32
CA LYS A 80 5.98 -31.22 1.88
C LYS A 80 6.93 -31.66 2.97
N ASN A 81 7.57 -32.82 2.81
CA ASN A 81 8.38 -33.41 3.87
C ASN A 81 9.79 -32.83 3.88
N TYR A 82 10.21 -32.31 5.01
CA TYR A 82 11.60 -31.92 5.25
C TYR A 82 11.88 -31.86 6.76
N PHE A 83 13.14 -32.18 7.12
CA PHE A 83 13.59 -32.18 8.51
C PHE A 83 14.41 -30.93 8.79
N TYR A 84 13.84 -30.02 9.58
CA TYR A 84 14.55 -28.85 10.03
C TYR A 84 14.02 -28.43 11.41
N PRO A 85 14.87 -27.85 12.29
CA PRO A 85 14.47 -27.53 13.66
C PRO A 85 13.26 -26.63 13.79
N ASP A 86 12.99 -25.75 12.81
CA ASP A 86 11.84 -24.84 12.78
C ASP A 86 10.55 -25.50 12.24
N SER A 87 10.63 -26.75 11.75
CA SER A 87 9.47 -27.52 11.28
C SER A 87 9.03 -28.54 12.35
N PRO A 88 8.07 -28.21 13.23
CA PRO A 88 7.74 -29.05 14.37
C PRO A 88 7.12 -30.41 14.01
N LYS A 89 6.50 -30.49 12.84
CA LYS A 89 5.88 -31.71 12.31
C LYS A 89 6.83 -32.53 11.43
N ASN A 90 7.99 -32.02 11.06
CA ASN A 90 8.89 -32.53 10.04
C ASN A 90 8.29 -32.51 8.62
N TYR A 91 7.15 -31.84 8.42
CA TYR A 91 6.55 -31.52 7.14
C TYR A 91 5.79 -30.20 7.24
N GLN A 92 5.59 -29.58 6.11
CA GLN A 92 4.72 -28.41 5.94
C GLN A 92 3.49 -28.83 5.16
N ILE A 93 2.31 -28.38 5.60
CA ILE A 93 1.07 -28.55 4.82
C ILE A 93 1.03 -27.44 3.77
N THR A 94 0.86 -27.83 2.52
CA THR A 94 0.86 -26.96 1.33
C THR A 94 -0.14 -27.46 0.29
N GLN A 95 -0.14 -26.93 -0.94
CA GLN A 95 -0.99 -27.36 -2.04
C GLN A 95 -0.17 -27.51 -3.33
N PHE A 96 0.56 -28.61 -3.46
CA PHE A 96 1.45 -28.83 -4.60
C PHE A 96 0.74 -29.31 -5.86
N PHE A 97 -0.10 -30.36 -5.75
CA PHE A 97 -0.73 -31.00 -6.92
C PHE A 97 -1.99 -30.27 -7.40
N LYS A 98 -2.75 -29.67 -6.48
CA LYS A 98 -4.00 -29.00 -6.83
C LYS A 98 -4.20 -27.74 -5.98
N PRO A 99 -3.50 -26.65 -6.30
CA PRO A 99 -3.61 -25.37 -5.59
C PRO A 99 -5.02 -24.81 -5.72
N TYR A 100 -5.39 -23.91 -4.81
CA TYR A 100 -6.72 -23.30 -4.83
C TYR A 100 -6.90 -22.25 -5.94
N ALA A 101 -5.79 -21.70 -6.49
CA ALA A 101 -5.85 -20.68 -7.54
C ALA A 101 -4.66 -20.81 -8.51
N GLU A 102 -4.93 -20.51 -9.80
CA GLU A 102 -3.97 -20.61 -10.90
C GLU A 102 -4.23 -19.54 -11.97
N ASN A 103 -3.31 -19.42 -12.92
CA ASN A 103 -3.48 -18.68 -14.17
C ASN A 103 -3.82 -17.18 -13.98
N GLY A 104 -3.24 -16.53 -12.98
CA GLY A 104 -3.39 -15.10 -12.80
C GLY A 104 -2.60 -14.30 -13.82
N VAL A 105 -2.99 -13.03 -14.01
CA VAL A 105 -2.25 -12.07 -14.82
C VAL A 105 -2.26 -10.73 -14.12
N LEU A 106 -1.07 -10.22 -13.78
CA LEU A 106 -0.90 -8.92 -13.18
C LEU A 106 -0.34 -7.92 -14.21
N LYS A 107 -1.09 -6.86 -14.47
CA LYS A 107 -0.65 -5.74 -15.31
C LYS A 107 0.22 -4.82 -14.46
N ILE A 108 1.38 -4.48 -14.97
CA ILE A 108 2.36 -3.64 -14.29
C ILE A 108 2.73 -2.44 -15.15
N THR A 109 3.07 -1.33 -14.50
CA THR A 109 3.66 -0.16 -15.16
C THR A 109 4.99 0.15 -14.48
N THR A 110 6.07 0.16 -15.24
CA THR A 110 7.41 0.47 -14.71
C THR A 110 7.56 1.96 -14.42
N ASN A 111 8.60 2.34 -13.67
CA ASN A 111 8.90 3.75 -13.42
C ASN A 111 9.22 4.54 -14.70
N SER A 112 9.71 3.85 -15.73
CA SER A 112 9.93 4.44 -17.06
C SER A 112 8.63 4.61 -17.88
N GLY A 113 7.47 4.21 -17.32
CA GLY A 113 6.17 4.30 -17.98
C GLY A 113 5.87 3.15 -18.95
N LYS A 114 6.69 2.10 -18.97
CA LYS A 114 6.46 0.93 -19.81
C LYS A 114 5.43 0.01 -19.18
N GLU A 115 4.39 -0.34 -19.91
CA GLU A 115 3.40 -1.33 -19.51
C GLU A 115 3.86 -2.75 -19.87
N ALA A 116 3.59 -3.69 -18.98
CA ALA A 116 3.81 -5.11 -19.20
C ALA A 116 2.77 -5.95 -18.45
N SER A 117 2.70 -7.22 -18.76
CA SER A 117 1.86 -8.19 -18.05
C SER A 117 2.73 -9.35 -17.60
N VAL A 118 2.57 -9.76 -16.34
CA VAL A 118 3.29 -10.89 -15.74
C VAL A 118 2.26 -11.93 -15.32
N GLY A 119 2.43 -13.16 -15.79
CA GLY A 119 1.58 -14.27 -15.39
C GLY A 119 1.89 -14.71 -13.95
N ILE A 120 0.83 -15.11 -13.24
CA ILE A 120 0.94 -15.86 -12.00
C ILE A 120 0.62 -17.31 -12.34
N GLU A 121 1.56 -18.21 -12.06
CA GLU A 121 1.39 -19.62 -12.34
C GLU A 121 0.33 -20.22 -11.42
N ARG A 122 0.51 -19.99 -10.10
CA ARG A 122 -0.40 -20.51 -9.06
C ARG A 122 -0.24 -19.73 -7.76
N ILE A 123 -1.25 -19.88 -6.91
CA ILE A 123 -1.22 -19.47 -5.51
C ILE A 123 -1.67 -20.64 -4.65
N GLN A 124 -0.92 -20.94 -3.61
CA GLN A 124 -1.18 -22.06 -2.70
C GLN A 124 -1.27 -21.58 -1.26
N ILE A 125 -2.13 -22.23 -0.46
CA ILE A 125 -2.21 -22.03 0.98
C ILE A 125 -1.13 -22.88 1.63
N GLU A 126 -0.39 -22.27 2.54
CA GLU A 126 0.66 -22.87 3.33
C GLU A 126 0.56 -22.48 4.79
N GLU A 127 1.45 -23.02 5.60
CA GLU A 127 1.69 -22.61 6.97
C GLU A 127 3.12 -22.08 7.11
N ASP A 128 3.33 -21.08 7.95
CA ASP A 128 4.68 -20.63 8.29
C ASP A 128 5.35 -21.58 9.28
N THR A 129 6.67 -21.58 9.30
CA THR A 129 7.51 -22.35 10.24
C THR A 129 7.80 -21.55 11.50
N ALA A 130 8.46 -22.18 12.49
CA ALA A 130 8.94 -21.49 13.69
C ALA A 130 9.95 -20.39 13.32
N LYS A 131 10.09 -19.39 14.19
CA LYS A 131 11.10 -18.34 14.05
C LYS A 131 12.42 -18.84 14.65
N SER A 132 13.46 -18.88 13.84
CA SER A 132 14.82 -19.22 14.26
C SER A 132 15.59 -17.93 14.54
N ILE A 133 16.22 -17.86 15.72
CA ILE A 133 17.07 -16.75 16.14
C ILE A 133 18.48 -17.30 16.36
N HIS A 134 19.39 -16.91 15.49
CA HIS A 134 20.79 -17.35 15.55
C HIS A 134 21.60 -16.40 16.44
N THR A 135 22.27 -16.95 17.45
CA THR A 135 23.24 -16.25 18.27
C THR A 135 24.66 -16.75 17.95
N ALA A 136 25.67 -16.23 18.61
CA ALA A 136 27.06 -16.67 18.39
C ALA A 136 27.30 -18.14 18.78
N SER A 137 26.53 -18.71 19.71
CA SER A 137 26.74 -20.04 20.28
C SER A 137 25.58 -21.01 20.11
N GLU A 138 24.37 -20.52 19.80
CA GLU A 138 23.15 -21.34 19.74
C GLU A 138 22.11 -20.81 18.77
N THR A 139 21.12 -21.63 18.46
CA THR A 139 19.93 -21.24 17.72
C THR A 139 18.70 -21.40 18.61
N LEU A 140 18.01 -20.31 18.89
CA LEU A 140 16.76 -20.30 19.63
C LEU A 140 15.59 -20.48 18.69
N LEU A 141 14.59 -21.25 19.11
CA LEU A 141 13.38 -21.53 18.33
C LEU A 141 12.14 -20.98 19.04
N ASN A 142 11.39 -20.15 18.34
CA ASN A 142 10.09 -19.67 18.80
C ASN A 142 9.00 -20.24 17.90
N TYR A 143 8.25 -21.22 18.43
CA TYR A 143 7.17 -21.91 17.72
C TYR A 143 5.85 -21.12 17.68
N ASN A 144 5.79 -19.93 18.27
CA ASN A 144 4.60 -19.09 18.18
C ASN A 144 4.24 -18.80 16.71
N ARG A 145 5.21 -18.67 15.80
CA ARG A 145 4.97 -18.46 14.38
C ARG A 145 4.55 -19.74 13.64
N ALA A 146 4.85 -20.92 14.14
CA ALA A 146 4.50 -22.18 13.48
C ALA A 146 2.98 -22.26 13.23
N SER A 147 2.59 -22.60 12.01
CA SER A 147 1.20 -22.65 11.51
C SER A 147 0.50 -21.29 11.40
N VAL A 148 1.21 -20.16 11.38
CA VAL A 148 0.65 -18.87 10.97
C VAL A 148 0.24 -18.98 9.49
N PRO A 149 -0.96 -18.49 9.09
CA PRO A 149 -1.44 -18.62 7.73
C PRO A 149 -0.55 -17.92 6.72
N LEU A 150 -0.20 -18.62 5.67
CA LEU A 150 0.68 -18.17 4.60
C LEU A 150 0.04 -18.51 3.24
N ILE A 151 0.22 -17.63 2.27
CA ILE A 151 0.03 -17.97 0.85
C ILE A 151 1.35 -17.79 0.12
N GLU A 152 1.66 -18.72 -0.76
CA GLU A 152 2.78 -18.62 -1.69
C GLU A 152 2.25 -18.30 -3.09
N ILE A 153 2.77 -17.21 -3.66
CA ILE A 153 2.40 -16.68 -4.97
C ILE A 153 3.59 -16.89 -5.90
N ILE A 154 3.42 -17.72 -6.93
CA ILE A 154 4.48 -18.09 -7.86
C ILE A 154 4.22 -17.42 -9.20
N SER A 155 5.11 -16.53 -9.62
CA SER A 155 5.01 -15.92 -10.94
C SER A 155 5.52 -16.87 -12.03
N LYS A 156 5.01 -16.70 -13.27
CA LYS A 156 5.66 -17.29 -14.44
C LYS A 156 7.01 -16.62 -14.69
N PRO A 157 7.97 -17.31 -15.30
CA PRO A 157 9.30 -16.74 -15.61
C PRO A 157 9.21 -15.81 -16.82
N GLU A 158 8.49 -14.71 -16.69
CA GLU A 158 8.18 -13.75 -17.76
C GLU A 158 8.74 -12.36 -17.50
N ILE A 159 9.24 -12.09 -16.28
CA ILE A 159 9.86 -10.83 -15.89
C ILE A 159 11.25 -10.74 -16.55
N LYS A 160 11.57 -9.60 -17.18
CA LYS A 160 12.72 -9.46 -18.06
C LYS A 160 13.89 -8.69 -17.46
N ASN A 161 13.64 -7.90 -16.43
CA ASN A 161 14.66 -7.07 -15.78
C ASN A 161 14.22 -6.67 -14.35
N ALA A 162 15.13 -6.06 -13.62
CA ALA A 162 14.90 -5.64 -12.23
C ALA A 162 13.82 -4.55 -12.08
N GLU A 163 13.65 -3.67 -13.08
CA GLU A 163 12.59 -2.64 -13.07
C GLU A 163 11.20 -3.28 -13.17
N GLU A 164 11.03 -4.26 -14.06
CA GLU A 164 9.78 -5.02 -14.17
C GLU A 164 9.51 -5.84 -12.89
N ALA A 165 10.56 -6.42 -12.26
CA ALA A 165 10.42 -7.12 -10.97
C ALA A 165 9.96 -6.17 -9.85
N TYR A 166 10.53 -4.98 -9.79
CA TYR A 166 10.11 -3.94 -8.84
C TYR A 166 8.66 -3.52 -9.06
N ALA A 167 8.27 -3.26 -10.30
CA ALA A 167 6.90 -2.90 -10.65
C ALA A 167 5.90 -4.02 -10.31
N TYR A 168 6.27 -5.29 -10.57
CA TYR A 168 5.46 -6.46 -10.21
C TYR A 168 5.22 -6.54 -8.70
N LEU A 169 6.29 -6.42 -7.90
CA LEU A 169 6.20 -6.51 -6.44
C LEU A 169 5.38 -5.36 -5.84
N ASN A 170 5.52 -4.14 -6.35
CA ASN A 170 4.69 -3.02 -5.90
C ASN A 170 3.21 -3.23 -6.24
N THR A 171 2.91 -3.60 -7.49
CA THR A 171 1.52 -3.85 -7.90
C THR A 171 0.89 -4.99 -7.09
N LEU A 172 1.63 -6.08 -6.87
CA LEU A 172 1.19 -7.20 -6.04
C LEU A 172 0.91 -6.75 -4.61
N LYS A 173 1.85 -6.02 -4.01
CA LYS A 173 1.71 -5.46 -2.66
C LYS A 173 0.47 -4.57 -2.56
N ASP A 174 0.28 -3.64 -3.50
CA ASP A 174 -0.84 -2.70 -3.49
C ASP A 174 -2.18 -3.44 -3.62
N ARG A 175 -2.27 -4.43 -4.52
CA ARG A 175 -3.47 -5.28 -4.67
C ARG A 175 -3.79 -6.02 -3.37
N LEU A 176 -2.80 -6.66 -2.73
CA LEU A 176 -3.01 -7.37 -1.47
C LEU A 176 -3.34 -6.43 -0.31
N LYS A 177 -2.69 -5.25 -0.22
CA LYS A 177 -2.99 -4.24 0.79
C LYS A 177 -4.44 -3.75 0.69
N TYR A 178 -4.90 -3.46 -0.52
CA TYR A 178 -6.28 -3.02 -0.78
C TYR A 178 -7.34 -4.04 -0.36
N THR A 179 -7.02 -5.33 -0.37
CA THR A 179 -7.95 -6.37 0.11
C THR A 179 -7.97 -6.54 1.63
N LYS A 180 -7.06 -5.89 2.36
CA LYS A 180 -6.90 -5.99 3.83
C LYS A 180 -6.65 -7.44 4.32
N VAL A 181 -6.15 -8.32 3.46
CA VAL A 181 -5.86 -9.72 3.82
C VAL A 181 -4.51 -9.88 4.52
N SER A 182 -3.62 -8.89 4.43
CA SER A 182 -2.26 -8.91 4.96
C SER A 182 -1.76 -7.50 5.23
N ASP A 183 -0.78 -7.35 6.12
CA ASP A 183 -0.03 -6.10 6.33
C ASP A 183 1.02 -5.86 5.23
N VAL A 184 1.34 -6.88 4.43
CA VAL A 184 2.28 -6.86 3.28
C VAL A 184 3.60 -6.13 3.56
N SER A 185 4.19 -6.35 4.73
CA SER A 185 5.42 -5.72 5.18
C SER A 185 6.61 -6.69 5.08
N MET A 186 7.64 -6.30 4.32
CA MET A 186 8.90 -7.06 4.30
C MET A 186 9.69 -6.85 5.60
N GLU A 187 9.60 -5.68 6.22
CA GLU A 187 10.29 -5.36 7.48
C GLU A 187 9.77 -6.19 8.64
N LEU A 188 8.46 -6.40 8.71
CA LEU A 188 7.82 -7.25 9.70
C LEU A 188 7.84 -8.75 9.31
N GLY A 189 8.32 -9.08 8.10
CA GLY A 189 8.36 -10.45 7.60
C GLY A 189 7.01 -11.04 7.18
N SER A 190 5.94 -10.23 7.12
CA SER A 190 4.63 -10.66 6.60
C SER A 190 4.59 -10.76 5.07
N LEU A 191 5.58 -10.18 4.38
CA LEU A 191 5.84 -10.36 2.96
C LEU A 191 7.30 -10.76 2.78
N ARG A 192 7.57 -11.85 2.05
CA ARG A 192 8.91 -12.32 1.71
C ARG A 192 8.96 -12.64 0.23
N CYS A 193 10.13 -12.49 -0.38
CA CYS A 193 10.31 -12.73 -1.80
C CYS A 193 11.62 -13.45 -2.04
N ASP A 194 11.57 -14.54 -2.81
CA ASP A 194 12.73 -15.21 -3.37
C ASP A 194 12.77 -14.95 -4.88
N ALA A 195 13.96 -14.72 -5.45
CA ALA A 195 14.14 -14.41 -6.85
C ALA A 195 14.85 -15.55 -7.58
N ASN A 196 14.21 -16.09 -8.60
CA ASN A 196 14.76 -17.06 -9.52
C ASN A 196 15.26 -16.33 -10.79
N VAL A 197 16.56 -16.33 -11.02
CA VAL A 197 17.20 -15.62 -12.15
C VAL A 197 17.91 -16.59 -13.06
N SER A 198 17.68 -16.48 -14.36
CA SER A 198 18.47 -17.14 -15.40
C SER A 198 18.74 -16.20 -16.57
N VAL A 199 19.78 -16.47 -17.35
CA VAL A 199 20.10 -15.75 -18.58
C VAL A 199 20.18 -16.71 -19.74
N ARG A 200 19.76 -16.24 -20.92
CA ARG A 200 19.87 -16.98 -22.19
C ARG A 200 20.36 -16.04 -23.29
N LYS A 201 20.88 -16.59 -24.37
CA LYS A 201 21.22 -15.75 -25.54
C LYS A 201 19.94 -15.19 -26.14
N LYS A 202 19.99 -13.98 -26.60
CA LYS A 202 18.86 -13.30 -27.24
C LYS A 202 18.31 -14.11 -28.42
N GLY A 203 17.01 -14.36 -28.38
CA GLY A 203 16.31 -15.15 -29.40
C GLY A 203 16.29 -16.65 -29.16
N GLU A 204 16.97 -17.18 -28.14
CA GLU A 204 16.82 -18.58 -27.73
C GLU A 204 15.50 -18.79 -26.99
N THR A 205 14.82 -19.92 -27.29
CA THR A 205 13.57 -20.31 -26.58
C THR A 205 13.83 -21.11 -25.31
N LYS A 206 14.95 -21.84 -25.27
CA LYS A 206 15.33 -22.64 -24.10
C LYS A 206 15.79 -21.74 -22.96
N LEU A 207 15.23 -21.98 -21.77
CA LEU A 207 15.66 -21.27 -20.57
C LEU A 207 17.09 -21.65 -20.16
N GLY A 208 17.81 -20.69 -19.63
CA GLY A 208 19.12 -20.91 -19.01
C GLY A 208 19.00 -21.64 -17.66
N THR A 209 20.16 -21.97 -17.07
CA THR A 209 20.19 -22.53 -15.71
C THR A 209 19.84 -21.45 -14.70
N ARG A 210 18.83 -21.69 -13.88
CA ARG A 210 18.38 -20.75 -12.86
C ARG A 210 19.22 -20.81 -11.59
N THR A 211 19.38 -19.68 -10.94
CA THR A 211 19.78 -19.59 -9.52
C THR A 211 18.66 -18.96 -8.71
N GLU A 212 18.42 -19.49 -7.52
CA GLU A 212 17.47 -18.94 -6.55
C GLU A 212 18.21 -18.03 -5.58
N THR A 213 17.75 -16.80 -5.37
CA THR A 213 18.34 -15.87 -4.40
C THR A 213 17.38 -15.63 -3.25
N LYS A 214 17.87 -15.90 -2.03
CA LYS A 214 17.15 -15.75 -0.76
C LYS A 214 17.69 -14.59 0.09
N ASN A 215 17.03 -14.31 1.22
CA ASN A 215 17.38 -13.25 2.17
C ASN A 215 17.22 -11.83 1.57
N LEU A 216 16.14 -11.64 0.82
CA LEU A 216 15.81 -10.36 0.20
C LEU A 216 14.82 -9.60 1.10
N ASN A 217 15.35 -8.68 1.93
CA ASN A 217 14.58 -8.03 2.99
C ASN A 217 13.91 -6.71 2.56
N SER A 218 14.03 -6.33 1.30
CA SER A 218 13.38 -5.14 0.72
C SER A 218 13.24 -5.29 -0.79
N PHE A 219 12.30 -4.57 -1.41
CA PHE A 219 12.20 -4.54 -2.87
C PHE A 219 13.47 -3.99 -3.54
N LYS A 220 14.19 -3.09 -2.86
CA LYS A 220 15.50 -2.60 -3.33
C LYS A 220 16.55 -3.70 -3.31
N ALA A 221 16.54 -4.57 -2.31
CA ALA A 221 17.42 -5.73 -2.25
C ALA A 221 17.11 -6.71 -3.38
N VAL A 222 15.82 -6.95 -3.69
CA VAL A 222 15.42 -7.78 -4.84
C VAL A 222 15.98 -7.22 -6.14
N VAL A 223 15.83 -5.92 -6.39
CA VAL A 223 16.38 -5.25 -7.58
C VAL A 223 17.88 -5.45 -7.71
N LYS A 224 18.64 -5.12 -6.65
CA LYS A 224 20.10 -5.26 -6.65
C LYS A 224 20.57 -6.69 -6.84
N ALA A 225 19.88 -7.64 -6.18
CA ALA A 225 20.21 -9.05 -6.31
C ALA A 225 19.97 -9.59 -7.73
N ILE A 226 18.87 -9.19 -8.38
CA ILE A 226 18.58 -9.54 -9.77
C ILE A 226 19.65 -8.97 -10.72
N GLU A 227 20.00 -7.68 -10.55
CA GLU A 227 21.03 -7.05 -11.36
C GLU A 227 22.40 -7.74 -11.18
N TYR A 228 22.77 -8.03 -9.94
CA TYR A 228 24.03 -8.73 -9.64
C TYR A 228 24.04 -10.14 -10.26
N GLU A 229 23.00 -10.94 -10.04
CA GLU A 229 22.93 -12.30 -10.58
C GLU A 229 22.90 -12.34 -12.10
N THR A 230 22.20 -11.42 -12.74
CA THR A 230 22.20 -11.28 -14.20
C THR A 230 23.62 -11.06 -14.71
N ASN A 231 24.34 -10.09 -14.16
CA ASN A 231 25.71 -9.75 -14.57
C ASN A 231 26.68 -10.91 -14.29
N ARG A 232 26.61 -11.51 -13.11
CA ARG A 232 27.44 -12.66 -12.73
C ARG A 232 27.26 -13.84 -13.70
N GLN A 233 26.00 -14.17 -14.03
CA GLN A 233 25.72 -15.31 -14.93
C GLN A 233 26.22 -15.03 -16.37
N ILE A 234 26.05 -13.79 -16.84
CA ILE A 234 26.58 -13.38 -18.15
C ILE A 234 28.12 -13.50 -18.17
N GLU A 235 28.80 -13.00 -17.14
CA GLU A 235 30.25 -13.08 -17.02
C GLU A 235 30.75 -14.54 -17.02
N VAL A 236 30.10 -15.42 -16.28
CA VAL A 236 30.40 -16.85 -16.23
C VAL A 236 30.28 -17.46 -17.64
N LEU A 237 29.22 -17.15 -18.38
CA LEU A 237 28.99 -17.70 -19.72
C LEU A 237 29.95 -17.13 -20.77
N GLU A 238 30.28 -15.82 -20.70
CA GLU A 238 31.24 -15.18 -21.62
C GLU A 238 32.67 -15.70 -21.41
N ASN A 239 33.03 -16.07 -20.18
CA ASN A 239 34.30 -16.71 -19.87
C ASN A 239 34.32 -18.22 -20.18
N GLY A 240 33.31 -18.75 -20.86
CA GLY A 240 33.22 -20.16 -21.26
C GLY A 240 32.86 -21.12 -20.11
N GLY A 241 32.46 -20.61 -18.97
CA GLY A 241 31.98 -21.37 -17.82
C GLY A 241 30.54 -21.85 -17.97
N ARG A 242 30.02 -22.45 -16.92
CA ARG A 242 28.62 -22.91 -16.82
C ARG A 242 28.00 -22.39 -15.53
N VAL A 243 26.78 -21.87 -15.62
CA VAL A 243 25.97 -21.53 -14.44
C VAL A 243 25.53 -22.84 -13.78
N VAL A 244 25.72 -22.92 -12.47
CA VAL A 244 25.27 -24.08 -11.65
C VAL A 244 23.91 -23.73 -11.05
N GLN A 245 22.98 -24.71 -11.06
CA GLN A 245 21.71 -24.55 -10.38
C GLN A 245 21.93 -24.64 -8.86
N GLU A 246 21.78 -23.54 -8.19
CA GLU A 246 22.03 -23.43 -6.74
C GLU A 246 21.16 -22.36 -6.08
N THR A 247 20.99 -22.47 -4.77
CA THR A 247 20.43 -21.41 -3.94
C THR A 247 21.57 -20.52 -3.44
N ARG A 248 21.38 -19.21 -3.55
CA ARG A 248 22.33 -18.17 -3.16
C ARG A 248 21.71 -17.27 -2.11
N LEU A 249 22.53 -16.71 -1.22
CA LEU A 249 22.16 -15.78 -0.18
C LEU A 249 22.56 -14.37 -0.60
N TRP A 250 21.64 -13.41 -0.54
CA TRP A 250 21.95 -12.00 -0.72
C TRP A 250 22.69 -11.45 0.51
N ASP A 251 23.87 -10.91 0.29
CA ASP A 251 24.67 -10.18 1.28
C ASP A 251 24.48 -8.69 1.03
N GLU A 252 23.62 -8.06 1.85
CA GLU A 252 23.24 -6.65 1.70
C GLU A 252 24.45 -5.72 1.94
N GLU A 253 25.36 -6.08 2.85
CA GLU A 253 26.51 -5.24 3.19
C GLU A 253 27.51 -5.13 2.03
N ASN A 254 27.77 -6.26 1.38
CA ASN A 254 28.73 -6.32 0.27
C ASN A 254 28.05 -6.17 -1.12
N ALA A 255 26.72 -6.13 -1.16
CA ALA A 255 25.90 -6.08 -2.37
C ALA A 255 26.25 -7.21 -3.39
N VAL A 256 26.42 -8.43 -2.91
CA VAL A 256 26.74 -9.63 -3.70
C VAL A 256 25.86 -10.81 -3.29
N THR A 257 25.73 -11.81 -4.17
CA THR A 257 25.16 -13.09 -3.80
C THR A 257 26.28 -14.08 -3.46
N LYS A 258 26.07 -14.89 -2.44
CA LYS A 258 27.00 -15.97 -2.03
C LYS A 258 26.32 -17.32 -2.14
N PRO A 259 26.98 -18.38 -2.66
CA PRO A 259 26.39 -19.71 -2.67
C PRO A 259 26.09 -20.13 -1.23
N MET A 260 24.90 -20.63 -0.99
CA MET A 260 24.59 -21.37 0.23
C MET A 260 25.32 -22.71 0.16
N ARG A 261 25.68 -23.29 1.31
CA ARG A 261 26.29 -24.64 1.33
C ARG A 261 25.50 -25.54 0.40
N SER A 262 26.17 -26.07 -0.62
CA SER A 262 25.57 -26.96 -1.59
C SER A 262 24.89 -28.09 -0.83
N LYS A 263 23.56 -28.15 -0.93
CA LYS A 263 22.87 -29.42 -0.71
C LYS A 263 23.20 -30.20 -1.98
N GLU A 264 24.04 -31.21 -1.88
CA GLU A 264 24.50 -32.06 -2.97
C GLU A 264 23.38 -32.80 -3.70
N GLU A 265 22.14 -32.69 -3.18
CA GLU A 265 20.92 -33.23 -3.79
C GLU A 265 19.80 -32.17 -3.69
N ALA A 266 19.11 -31.91 -4.79
CA ALA A 266 17.82 -31.24 -4.75
C ALA A 266 16.95 -31.98 -3.70
N MET A 267 16.47 -31.28 -2.67
CA MET A 267 15.67 -31.94 -1.63
C MET A 267 14.44 -32.54 -2.29
N ASP A 268 14.36 -33.86 -2.32
CA ASP A 268 13.14 -34.56 -2.66
C ASP A 268 12.18 -34.43 -1.48
N TYR A 269 11.22 -33.53 -1.61
CA TYR A 269 10.20 -33.28 -0.59
C TYR A 269 9.17 -34.41 -0.48
N ARG A 270 9.19 -35.40 -1.36
CA ARG A 270 8.30 -36.55 -1.34
C ARG A 270 6.85 -36.15 -1.07
N TYR A 271 6.34 -35.24 -1.87
CA TYR A 271 4.96 -34.76 -1.77
C TYR A 271 3.96 -35.91 -1.85
N PHE A 272 2.97 -35.89 -0.96
CA PHE A 272 1.80 -36.76 -1.03
C PHE A 272 0.60 -36.04 -0.39
N PRO A 273 -0.65 -36.41 -0.73
CA PRO A 273 -1.86 -35.79 -0.21
C PRO A 273 -1.91 -35.86 1.32
N GLU A 274 -2.31 -34.75 1.96
CA GLU A 274 -2.49 -34.66 3.41
C GLU A 274 -3.72 -35.50 3.83
N PRO A 275 -3.54 -36.63 4.54
CA PRO A 275 -4.63 -37.54 4.84
C PRO A 275 -5.59 -37.04 5.92
N ASP A 276 -5.17 -36.07 6.73
CA ASP A 276 -5.94 -35.56 7.87
C ASP A 276 -6.84 -34.37 7.51
N LEU A 277 -6.74 -33.87 6.27
CA LEU A 277 -7.57 -32.79 5.75
C LEU A 277 -8.43 -33.25 4.57
N PRO A 278 -9.75 -33.01 4.59
CA PRO A 278 -10.59 -33.27 3.44
C PRO A 278 -10.30 -32.31 2.28
N ALA A 279 -10.75 -32.65 1.09
CA ALA A 279 -10.74 -31.74 -0.05
C ALA A 279 -11.48 -30.44 0.27
N ILE A 280 -10.94 -29.32 -0.23
CA ILE A 280 -11.58 -28.02 -0.14
C ILE A 280 -12.56 -27.92 -1.31
N ILE A 281 -13.84 -27.69 -1.00
CA ILE A 281 -14.87 -27.42 -2.02
C ILE A 281 -15.28 -25.95 -1.91
N ILE A 282 -14.92 -25.18 -2.94
CA ILE A 282 -15.29 -23.77 -3.02
C ILE A 282 -16.61 -23.66 -3.79
N THR A 283 -17.68 -23.47 -3.02
CA THR A 283 -19.04 -23.34 -3.58
C THR A 283 -19.23 -22.01 -4.31
N GLU A 284 -20.19 -21.97 -5.24
CA GLU A 284 -20.54 -20.73 -5.94
C GLU A 284 -20.96 -19.63 -4.98
N SER A 285 -21.74 -19.98 -3.95
CA SER A 285 -22.17 -19.02 -2.92
C SER A 285 -20.98 -18.40 -2.19
N ARG A 286 -19.98 -19.22 -1.78
CA ARG A 286 -18.78 -18.70 -1.11
C ARG A 286 -18.00 -17.77 -2.01
N LEU A 287 -17.81 -18.15 -3.27
CA LEU A 287 -17.08 -17.32 -4.22
C LEU A 287 -17.81 -16.00 -4.50
N SER A 288 -19.14 -16.03 -4.64
CA SER A 288 -19.95 -14.82 -4.81
C SER A 288 -19.81 -13.88 -3.61
N ASN A 289 -19.95 -14.41 -2.39
CA ASN A 289 -19.80 -13.60 -1.18
C ASN A 289 -18.44 -12.90 -1.11
N VAL A 290 -17.36 -13.62 -1.44
CA VAL A 290 -16.01 -13.02 -1.44
C VAL A 290 -15.88 -11.97 -2.56
N LYS A 291 -16.47 -12.21 -3.74
CA LYS A 291 -16.47 -11.22 -4.84
C LYS A 291 -17.22 -9.95 -4.46
N ASP A 292 -18.35 -10.07 -3.76
CA ASP A 292 -19.15 -8.92 -3.33
C ASP A 292 -18.40 -8.06 -2.29
N GLU A 293 -17.43 -8.65 -1.57
CA GLU A 293 -16.55 -7.95 -0.63
C GLU A 293 -15.28 -7.35 -1.28
N MET A 294 -15.07 -7.56 -2.59
CA MET A 294 -13.88 -7.03 -3.26
C MET A 294 -13.94 -5.50 -3.35
N PRO A 295 -12.89 -4.78 -2.97
CA PRO A 295 -12.84 -3.34 -3.13
C PRO A 295 -12.65 -2.94 -4.60
N GLU A 296 -13.04 -1.73 -4.95
CA GLU A 296 -12.55 -1.07 -6.16
C GLU A 296 -11.06 -0.75 -5.95
N PHE A 297 -10.20 -1.26 -6.81
CA PHE A 297 -8.75 -1.09 -6.66
C PHE A 297 -8.25 0.32 -6.99
N ALA A 298 -7.04 0.64 -6.53
CA ALA A 298 -6.43 1.96 -6.68
C ALA A 298 -6.44 2.49 -8.12
N ASP A 299 -6.10 1.66 -9.09
CA ASP A 299 -6.05 2.03 -10.51
C ASP A 299 -7.44 2.26 -11.13
N GLU A 300 -8.46 1.51 -10.70
CA GLU A 300 -9.86 1.71 -11.11
C GLU A 300 -10.43 2.98 -10.46
N LYS A 301 -10.18 3.14 -9.16
CA LYS A 301 -10.59 4.30 -8.38
C LYS A 301 -9.93 5.58 -8.88
N ALA A 302 -8.64 5.56 -9.24
CA ALA A 302 -7.96 6.69 -9.87
C ALA A 302 -8.62 7.09 -11.19
N LYS A 303 -8.91 6.12 -12.06
CA LYS A 303 -9.63 6.38 -13.32
C LYS A 303 -11.01 6.99 -13.06
N ARG A 304 -11.73 6.49 -12.08
CA ARG A 304 -13.02 7.05 -11.69
C ARG A 304 -12.88 8.48 -11.16
N PHE A 305 -11.91 8.77 -10.32
CA PHE A 305 -11.65 10.12 -9.80
C PHE A 305 -11.31 11.12 -10.93
N ILE A 306 -10.54 10.70 -11.94
CA ILE A 306 -10.28 11.52 -13.13
C ILE A 306 -11.59 11.79 -13.88
N ASN A 307 -12.40 10.76 -14.13
CA ASN A 307 -13.60 10.88 -14.96
C ASN A 307 -14.76 11.60 -14.24
N GLU A 308 -15.02 11.28 -12.99
CA GLU A 308 -16.15 11.82 -12.23
C GLU A 308 -15.82 13.15 -11.56
N TYR A 309 -14.67 13.21 -10.86
CA TYR A 309 -14.27 14.36 -10.04
C TYR A 309 -13.36 15.34 -10.78
N LYS A 310 -13.01 15.05 -12.05
CA LYS A 310 -12.18 15.91 -12.91
C LYS A 310 -10.81 16.23 -12.31
N LEU A 311 -10.25 15.28 -11.56
CA LEU A 311 -8.90 15.38 -11.03
C LEU A 311 -7.86 15.10 -12.13
N ASN A 312 -6.64 15.62 -11.95
CA ASN A 312 -5.53 15.21 -12.80
C ASN A 312 -4.98 13.84 -12.36
N GLU A 313 -4.14 13.23 -13.18
CA GLU A 313 -3.59 11.89 -12.96
C GLU A 313 -2.82 11.79 -11.62
N MET A 314 -2.02 12.79 -11.27
CA MET A 314 -1.23 12.80 -10.04
C MET A 314 -2.12 12.91 -8.80
N GLU A 315 -3.11 13.78 -8.81
CA GLU A 315 -4.08 13.94 -7.72
C GLU A 315 -4.88 12.67 -7.51
N ALA A 316 -5.38 12.08 -8.59
CA ALA A 316 -6.16 10.85 -8.54
C ALA A 316 -5.33 9.68 -8.03
N ALA A 317 -4.10 9.51 -8.52
CA ALA A 317 -3.19 8.46 -8.07
C ALA A 317 -2.83 8.61 -6.58
N THR A 318 -2.57 9.84 -6.11
CA THR A 318 -2.25 10.09 -4.70
C THR A 318 -3.44 9.79 -3.80
N LEU A 319 -4.65 10.27 -4.16
CA LEU A 319 -5.85 10.07 -3.35
C LEU A 319 -6.36 8.62 -3.36
N SER A 320 -6.01 7.83 -4.37
CA SER A 320 -6.38 6.42 -4.46
C SER A 320 -5.26 5.46 -3.99
N SER A 321 -4.10 5.97 -3.58
CA SER A 321 -2.94 5.12 -3.24
C SER A 321 -3.20 4.19 -2.06
N GLU A 322 -4.05 4.58 -1.12
CA GLU A 322 -4.50 3.78 0.01
C GLU A 322 -6.03 3.80 0.07
N GLN A 323 -6.62 2.65 0.41
CA GLN A 323 -8.07 2.52 0.45
C GLN A 323 -8.70 3.51 1.44
N GLU A 324 -8.13 3.60 2.63
CA GLU A 324 -8.61 4.44 3.72
C GLU A 324 -8.55 5.94 3.37
N LEU A 325 -7.50 6.36 2.69
CA LEU A 325 -7.36 7.74 2.20
C LEU A 325 -8.41 8.06 1.12
N ALA A 326 -8.64 7.11 0.21
CA ALA A 326 -9.65 7.27 -0.83
C ALA A 326 -11.06 7.33 -0.23
N GLU A 327 -11.39 6.45 0.71
CA GLU A 327 -12.67 6.46 1.42
C GLU A 327 -12.87 7.77 2.20
N TYR A 328 -11.83 8.25 2.89
CA TYR A 328 -11.85 9.53 3.58
C TYR A 328 -12.16 10.69 2.61
N TYR A 329 -11.45 10.73 1.48
CA TYR A 329 -11.69 11.74 0.44
C TYR A 329 -13.11 11.69 -0.10
N GLU A 330 -13.64 10.52 -0.42
CA GLU A 330 -15.00 10.35 -0.95
C GLU A 330 -16.07 10.80 0.06
N GLU A 331 -15.88 10.52 1.36
CA GLU A 331 -16.78 11.03 2.40
C GLU A 331 -16.71 12.57 2.53
N VAL A 332 -15.51 13.17 2.38
CA VAL A 332 -15.38 14.64 2.32
C VAL A 332 -16.13 15.20 1.10
N VAL A 333 -16.01 14.57 -0.07
CA VAL A 333 -16.72 14.97 -1.29
C VAL A 333 -18.23 14.88 -1.10
N LYS A 334 -18.71 13.79 -0.56
CA LYS A 334 -20.14 13.55 -0.30
C LYS A 334 -20.76 14.62 0.59
N VAL A 335 -20.03 15.05 1.62
CA VAL A 335 -20.51 16.11 2.52
C VAL A 335 -20.33 17.49 1.89
N SER A 336 -19.21 17.81 1.26
CA SER A 336 -18.91 19.13 0.73
C SER A 336 -19.65 19.48 -0.56
N ASP A 337 -20.03 18.46 -1.33
CA ASP A 337 -20.54 18.59 -2.70
C ASP A 337 -19.58 19.41 -3.60
N ASP A 338 -18.26 19.21 -3.40
CA ASP A 338 -17.20 19.86 -4.16
C ASP A 338 -15.92 19.02 -4.17
N ALA A 339 -15.82 18.15 -5.16
CA ALA A 339 -14.71 17.21 -5.29
C ALA A 339 -13.34 17.89 -5.45
N ARG A 340 -13.31 19.03 -6.17
CA ARG A 340 -12.06 19.75 -6.44
C ARG A 340 -11.50 20.41 -5.18
N LEU A 341 -12.36 21.07 -4.41
CA LEU A 341 -11.95 21.74 -3.17
C LEU A 341 -11.61 20.69 -2.10
N ALA A 342 -12.37 19.58 -2.06
CA ALA A 342 -12.06 18.43 -1.19
C ALA A 342 -10.67 17.84 -1.50
N ALA A 343 -10.34 17.61 -2.79
CA ALA A 343 -9.03 17.13 -3.21
C ALA A 343 -7.91 18.07 -2.75
N ASN A 344 -8.08 19.37 -2.97
CA ASN A 344 -7.11 20.36 -2.48
C ASN A 344 -6.88 20.25 -0.96
N TRP A 345 -7.94 20.18 -0.18
CA TRP A 345 -7.83 20.09 1.29
C TRP A 345 -7.15 18.80 1.73
N VAL A 346 -7.54 17.67 1.16
CA VAL A 346 -6.92 16.38 1.52
C VAL A 346 -5.44 16.36 1.13
N LEU A 347 -5.11 16.76 -0.10
CA LEU A 347 -3.75 16.71 -0.62
C LEU A 347 -2.80 17.70 0.06
N THR A 348 -3.29 18.88 0.49
CA THR A 348 -2.42 19.93 1.05
C THR A 348 -2.42 19.94 2.58
N GLU A 349 -3.59 20.01 3.21
CA GLU A 349 -3.66 20.20 4.66
C GLU A 349 -3.65 18.87 5.41
N ILE A 350 -4.43 17.87 4.97
CA ILE A 350 -4.53 16.60 5.69
C ILE A 350 -3.24 15.80 5.52
N LEU A 351 -2.76 15.57 4.28
CA LEU A 351 -1.50 14.85 4.07
C LEU A 351 -0.30 15.53 4.73
N ARG A 352 -0.30 16.88 4.83
CA ARG A 352 0.72 17.61 5.60
C ARG A 352 0.72 17.15 7.05
N VAL A 353 -0.45 17.15 7.71
CA VAL A 353 -0.56 16.77 9.12
C VAL A 353 -0.20 15.30 9.35
N LEU A 354 -0.67 14.38 8.46
CA LEU A 354 -0.30 12.97 8.55
C LEU A 354 1.23 12.79 8.50
N LYS A 355 1.88 13.47 7.57
CA LYS A 355 3.34 13.43 7.44
C LYS A 355 4.07 14.04 8.64
N GLU A 356 3.64 15.21 9.12
CA GLU A 356 4.26 15.89 10.26
C GLU A 356 4.15 15.07 11.55
N LYS A 357 3.02 14.42 11.77
CA LYS A 357 2.76 13.58 12.94
C LYS A 357 3.21 12.12 12.78
N ASN A 358 3.59 11.71 11.58
CA ASN A 358 3.93 10.34 11.21
C ASN A 358 2.82 9.35 11.59
N ILE A 359 1.57 9.66 11.21
CA ILE A 359 0.37 8.87 11.47
C ILE A 359 -0.33 8.50 10.16
N SER A 360 -1.12 7.43 10.19
CA SER A 360 -2.02 7.04 9.09
C SER A 360 -3.29 7.90 9.06
N ILE A 361 -4.07 7.81 7.98
CA ILE A 361 -5.38 8.46 7.90
C ILE A 361 -6.39 7.86 8.89
N GLU A 362 -6.24 6.59 9.27
CA GLU A 362 -7.08 5.94 10.27
C GLU A 362 -6.85 6.49 11.68
N GLU A 363 -5.63 6.96 11.96
CA GLU A 363 -5.26 7.61 13.22
C GLU A 363 -5.54 9.11 13.23
N PHE A 364 -6.00 9.65 12.09
CA PHE A 364 -6.28 11.08 11.98
C PHE A 364 -7.53 11.47 12.80
N SER A 365 -7.36 12.45 13.70
CA SER A 365 -8.39 12.81 14.69
C SER A 365 -9.62 13.53 14.13
N VAL A 366 -9.54 14.13 12.95
CA VAL A 366 -10.65 14.92 12.37
C VAL A 366 -11.46 14.07 11.42
N GLU A 367 -12.74 13.92 11.72
CA GLU A 367 -13.67 13.17 10.87
C GLU A 367 -13.87 13.83 9.50
N PRO A 368 -14.04 13.04 8.41
CA PRO A 368 -14.23 13.57 7.07
C PRO A 368 -15.47 14.47 6.95
N GLN A 369 -16.50 14.22 7.75
CA GLN A 369 -17.71 15.05 7.81
C GLN A 369 -17.39 16.49 8.25
N ASN A 370 -16.48 16.68 9.19
CA ASN A 370 -16.10 18.00 9.66
C ASN A 370 -15.29 18.77 8.61
N ILE A 371 -14.43 18.10 7.86
CA ILE A 371 -13.73 18.70 6.71
C ILE A 371 -14.75 19.06 5.62
N GLY A 372 -15.69 18.18 5.30
CA GLY A 372 -16.74 18.45 4.32
C GLY A 372 -17.60 19.68 4.69
N LYS A 373 -17.98 19.82 5.98
CA LYS A 373 -18.70 21.00 6.49
C LYS A 373 -17.84 22.25 6.42
N LEU A 374 -16.56 22.17 6.77
CA LEU A 374 -15.63 23.30 6.66
C LEU A 374 -15.53 23.79 5.21
N ILE A 375 -15.48 22.89 4.26
CA ILE A 375 -15.49 23.21 2.82
C ILE A 375 -16.81 23.89 2.41
N LYS A 376 -17.97 23.44 2.92
CA LYS A 376 -19.26 24.09 2.68
C LYS A 376 -19.26 25.56 3.17
N LEU A 377 -18.67 25.82 4.32
CA LEU A 377 -18.57 27.19 4.84
C LEU A 377 -17.71 28.09 3.94
N ILE A 378 -16.64 27.53 3.34
CA ILE A 378 -15.83 28.25 2.34
C ILE A 378 -16.65 28.52 1.07
N LYS A 379 -17.32 27.52 0.55
CA LYS A 379 -18.14 27.59 -0.67
C LYS A 379 -19.29 28.60 -0.53
N ALA A 380 -19.90 28.63 0.64
CA ALA A 380 -20.95 29.57 0.99
C ALA A 380 -20.42 31.01 1.28
N ASN A 381 -19.12 31.25 1.20
CA ASN A 381 -18.46 32.49 1.60
C ASN A 381 -18.75 32.90 3.06
N THR A 382 -19.13 31.96 3.93
CA THR A 382 -19.31 32.21 5.36
C THR A 382 -17.97 32.48 6.03
N ILE A 383 -16.91 31.84 5.56
CA ILE A 383 -15.53 32.05 6.01
C ILE A 383 -14.59 32.14 4.80
N SER A 384 -13.48 32.85 4.98
CA SER A 384 -12.41 32.87 3.97
C SER A 384 -11.53 31.62 4.06
N SER A 385 -10.78 31.30 3.00
CA SER A 385 -9.80 30.19 3.02
C SER A 385 -8.75 30.33 4.13
N LYS A 386 -8.41 31.57 4.54
CA LYS A 386 -7.51 31.81 5.65
C LYS A 386 -8.16 31.43 6.99
N ILE A 387 -9.38 31.88 7.22
CA ILE A 387 -10.16 31.54 8.42
C ILE A 387 -10.39 30.03 8.49
N ALA A 388 -10.63 29.38 7.35
CA ALA A 388 -10.80 27.95 7.31
C ALA A 388 -9.57 27.17 7.80
N LYS A 389 -8.35 27.65 7.52
CA LYS A 389 -7.12 27.08 8.06
C LYS A 389 -7.02 27.29 9.58
N ASP A 390 -7.40 28.44 10.08
CA ASP A 390 -7.43 28.70 11.53
C ASP A 390 -8.46 27.78 12.23
N VAL A 391 -9.63 27.55 11.61
CA VAL A 391 -10.64 26.59 12.10
C VAL A 391 -10.12 25.16 12.04
N PHE A 392 -9.40 24.80 10.99
CA PHE A 392 -8.80 23.46 10.86
C PHE A 392 -7.78 23.17 11.97
N GLU A 393 -6.93 24.11 12.32
CA GLU A 393 -6.00 23.95 13.44
C GLU A 393 -6.74 23.73 14.78
N ILE A 394 -7.92 24.34 14.97
CA ILE A 394 -8.77 24.08 16.13
C ILE A 394 -9.37 22.66 16.04
N LEU A 395 -9.82 22.23 14.86
CA LEU A 395 -10.36 20.87 14.65
C LEU A 395 -9.34 19.79 15.01
N LEU A 396 -8.05 19.99 14.75
CA LEU A 396 -6.99 19.04 15.11
C LEU A 396 -6.89 18.77 16.62
N SER A 397 -7.36 19.71 17.44
CA SER A 397 -7.32 19.62 18.91
C SER A 397 -8.67 19.28 19.54
N GLU A 398 -9.77 19.76 18.97
CA GLU A 398 -11.10 19.68 19.61
C GLU A 398 -12.10 18.79 18.87
N ASN A 399 -11.89 18.47 17.59
CA ASN A 399 -12.81 17.70 16.70
C ASN A 399 -14.30 18.03 16.88
N LYS A 400 -14.60 19.34 17.00
CA LYS A 400 -15.97 19.86 17.10
C LYS A 400 -16.55 20.15 15.72
N ASP A 401 -17.85 20.36 15.64
CA ASP A 401 -18.50 20.87 14.42
C ASP A 401 -17.92 22.23 14.00
N PRO A 402 -17.41 22.40 12.77
CA PRO A 402 -16.81 23.66 12.33
C PRO A 402 -17.77 24.85 12.35
N GLU A 403 -19.09 24.64 12.18
CA GLU A 403 -20.06 25.73 12.31
C GLU A 403 -20.14 26.27 13.74
N ILE A 404 -20.01 25.36 14.71
CA ILE A 404 -19.98 25.75 16.14
C ILE A 404 -18.70 26.55 16.42
N ILE A 405 -17.55 26.09 15.95
CA ILE A 405 -16.27 26.79 16.13
C ILE A 405 -16.33 28.20 15.54
N VAL A 406 -16.86 28.32 14.31
CA VAL A 406 -17.00 29.62 13.62
C VAL A 406 -17.88 30.58 14.41
N LYS A 407 -18.99 30.10 14.97
CA LYS A 407 -19.91 30.90 15.81
C LYS A 407 -19.27 31.29 17.14
N GLU A 408 -18.72 30.34 17.89
CA GLU A 408 -18.11 30.57 19.20
C GLU A 408 -16.93 31.54 19.14
N LYS A 409 -16.11 31.46 18.09
CA LYS A 409 -14.93 32.30 17.89
C LYS A 409 -15.24 33.61 17.12
N GLY A 410 -16.50 33.81 16.69
CA GLY A 410 -16.90 34.96 15.89
C GLY A 410 -16.12 35.10 14.58
N LEU A 411 -15.88 34.01 13.89
CA LEU A 411 -15.03 33.92 12.67
C LEU A 411 -15.84 34.08 11.38
N VAL A 412 -17.10 34.46 11.47
CA VAL A 412 -17.95 34.72 10.29
C VAL A 412 -17.35 35.86 9.46
N GLN A 413 -17.31 35.66 8.15
CA GLN A 413 -16.79 36.66 7.22
C GLN A 413 -17.74 37.84 7.12
N ILE A 414 -17.20 39.08 7.14
CA ILE A 414 -17.97 40.30 6.93
C ILE A 414 -18.29 40.37 5.42
N THR A 415 -19.58 40.27 5.08
CA THR A 415 -20.10 40.39 3.72
C THR A 415 -21.09 41.55 3.59
N ASP A 416 -21.37 42.27 4.68
CA ASP A 416 -22.23 43.42 4.65
C ASP A 416 -21.57 44.59 3.92
N ASN A 417 -22.21 45.07 2.87
CA ASN A 417 -21.70 46.16 2.02
C ASN A 417 -21.44 47.44 2.83
N SER A 418 -22.30 47.78 3.80
CA SER A 418 -22.17 49.00 4.58
C SER A 418 -21.00 48.95 5.58
N GLU A 419 -20.71 47.75 6.10
CA GLU A 419 -19.57 47.53 6.98
C GLU A 419 -18.26 47.53 6.20
N ILE A 420 -18.23 46.86 5.03
CA ILE A 420 -17.06 46.86 4.11
C ILE A 420 -16.78 48.32 3.62
N GLU A 421 -17.82 49.06 3.28
CA GLU A 421 -17.67 50.44 2.84
C GLU A 421 -17.00 51.32 3.89
N LYS A 422 -17.42 51.22 5.16
CA LYS A 422 -16.77 51.96 6.28
C LYS A 422 -15.30 51.58 6.44
N ILE A 423 -14.97 50.29 6.34
CA ILE A 423 -13.58 49.82 6.41
C ILE A 423 -12.75 50.40 5.26
N VAL A 424 -13.27 50.38 4.04
CA VAL A 424 -12.58 50.87 2.86
C VAL A 424 -12.43 52.41 2.94
N GLU A 425 -13.46 53.17 3.34
CA GLU A 425 -13.40 54.61 3.50
C GLU A 425 -12.35 55.01 4.54
N GLN A 426 -12.34 54.34 5.69
CA GLN A 426 -11.33 54.58 6.71
C GLN A 426 -9.91 54.35 6.17
N VAL A 427 -9.68 53.22 5.48
CA VAL A 427 -8.35 52.90 4.93
C VAL A 427 -7.92 53.91 3.87
N LEU A 428 -8.84 54.34 2.97
CA LEU A 428 -8.51 55.36 1.97
C LEU A 428 -8.19 56.71 2.61
N ALA A 429 -8.92 57.09 3.66
CA ALA A 429 -8.66 58.33 4.42
C ALA A 429 -7.33 58.30 5.18
N GLU A 430 -6.97 57.15 5.76
CA GLU A 430 -5.71 56.98 6.49
C GLU A 430 -4.46 56.84 5.60
N ASN A 431 -4.64 56.57 4.28
CA ASN A 431 -3.54 56.29 3.35
C ASN A 431 -3.62 57.16 2.06
N PRO A 432 -3.66 58.49 2.15
CA PRO A 432 -3.84 59.39 1.00
C PRO A 432 -2.73 59.24 -0.05
N GLN A 433 -1.48 59.02 0.39
CA GLN A 433 -0.35 58.83 -0.51
C GLN A 433 -0.53 57.57 -1.40
N SER A 434 -1.07 56.48 -0.85
CA SER A 434 -1.33 55.26 -1.64
C SER A 434 -2.47 55.45 -2.60
N VAL A 435 -3.46 56.29 -2.31
CA VAL A 435 -4.53 56.68 -3.23
C VAL A 435 -3.97 57.46 -4.42
N GLU A 436 -3.06 58.45 -4.15
CA GLU A 436 -2.37 59.20 -5.20
C GLU A 436 -1.48 58.30 -6.08
N ASP A 437 -0.73 57.40 -5.45
CA ASP A 437 0.12 56.44 -6.13
C ASP A 437 -0.68 55.53 -7.07
N TYR A 438 -1.87 55.09 -6.66
CA TYR A 438 -2.77 54.32 -7.52
C TYR A 438 -3.26 55.15 -8.70
N LYS A 439 -3.70 56.40 -8.48
CA LYS A 439 -4.12 57.34 -9.52
C LYS A 439 -2.98 57.65 -10.49
N ALA A 440 -1.74 57.62 -10.02
CA ALA A 440 -0.54 57.78 -10.85
C ALA A 440 -0.14 56.46 -11.60
N GLY A 441 -0.93 55.40 -11.51
CA GLY A 441 -0.73 54.12 -12.25
C GLY A 441 0.15 53.08 -11.56
N LYS A 442 0.52 53.27 -10.29
CA LYS A 442 1.30 52.29 -9.54
C LYS A 442 0.44 51.15 -9.02
N SER A 443 0.46 50.01 -9.68
CA SER A 443 -0.37 48.81 -9.37
C SER A 443 -0.18 48.25 -7.96
N ASN A 444 1.01 48.44 -7.34
CA ASN A 444 1.29 47.99 -5.99
C ASN A 444 0.49 48.73 -4.90
N ALA A 445 0.04 49.95 -5.19
CA ALA A 445 -0.76 50.72 -4.24
C ALA A 445 -2.10 50.07 -3.91
N LEU A 446 -2.76 49.46 -4.92
CA LEU A 446 -4.01 48.67 -4.72
C LEU A 446 -3.80 47.48 -3.78
N LYS A 447 -2.71 46.73 -3.95
CA LYS A 447 -2.36 45.61 -3.05
C LYS A 447 -2.13 46.06 -1.62
N TYR A 448 -1.48 47.19 -1.44
CA TYR A 448 -1.26 47.79 -0.13
C TYR A 448 -2.57 48.20 0.54
N LEU A 449 -3.45 48.92 -0.16
CA LEU A 449 -4.77 49.33 0.34
C LEU A 449 -5.64 48.11 0.70
N MET A 450 -5.64 47.10 -0.11
CA MET A 450 -6.27 45.79 0.19
C MET A 450 -5.70 45.19 1.49
N GLY A 451 -4.37 45.17 1.63
CA GLY A 451 -3.70 44.67 2.83
C GLY A 451 -4.09 45.40 4.09
N GLN A 452 -4.20 46.75 4.03
CA GLN A 452 -4.64 47.56 5.17
C GLN A 452 -6.12 47.32 5.51
N SER A 453 -7.00 47.19 4.52
CA SER A 453 -8.42 46.85 4.71
C SER A 453 -8.57 45.45 5.37
N MET A 454 -7.80 44.47 4.91
CA MET A 454 -7.78 43.16 5.54
C MET A 454 -7.25 43.19 6.96
N ARG A 455 -6.23 44.02 7.26
CA ARG A 455 -5.69 44.20 8.62
C ARG A 455 -6.71 44.89 9.54
N LEU A 456 -7.40 45.90 9.07
CA LEU A 456 -8.42 46.63 9.86
C LEU A 456 -9.60 45.72 10.20
N SER A 457 -10.04 44.88 9.25
CA SER A 457 -11.09 43.87 9.45
C SER A 457 -10.61 42.62 10.23
N LYS A 458 -9.34 42.60 10.68
CA LYS A 458 -8.71 41.40 11.29
C LYS A 458 -8.83 40.13 10.41
N GLY A 459 -8.78 40.27 9.08
CA GLY A 459 -8.91 39.19 8.13
C GLY A 459 -10.34 38.71 7.90
N LYS A 460 -11.34 39.35 8.48
CA LYS A 460 -12.75 38.92 8.41
C LYS A 460 -13.53 39.45 7.19
N ALA A 461 -13.11 40.57 6.59
CA ALA A 461 -13.82 41.13 5.44
C ALA A 461 -13.56 40.29 4.17
N ASN A 462 -14.57 40.24 3.27
CA ASN A 462 -14.45 39.50 2.00
C ASN A 462 -13.45 40.20 1.06
N PRO A 463 -12.31 39.58 0.70
CA PRO A 463 -11.28 40.20 -0.12
C PRO A 463 -11.76 40.70 -1.47
N LYS A 464 -12.69 39.95 -2.09
CA LYS A 464 -13.26 40.30 -3.41
C LYS A 464 -14.11 41.56 -3.31
N MET A 465 -14.97 41.64 -2.29
CA MET A 465 -15.80 42.81 -2.06
C MET A 465 -14.97 44.04 -1.68
N ILE A 466 -13.93 43.88 -0.86
CA ILE A 466 -12.97 44.94 -0.57
C ILE A 466 -12.33 45.47 -1.85
N ASN A 467 -11.83 44.57 -2.71
CA ASN A 467 -11.19 44.97 -3.96
C ASN A 467 -12.14 45.74 -4.88
N GLU A 468 -13.37 45.22 -5.06
CA GLU A 468 -14.42 45.89 -5.86
C GLU A 468 -14.77 47.26 -5.29
N MET A 469 -14.91 47.35 -3.98
CA MET A 469 -15.24 48.63 -3.30
C MET A 469 -14.10 49.66 -3.37
N ILE A 470 -12.84 49.22 -3.16
CA ILE A 470 -11.68 50.10 -3.35
C ILE A 470 -11.62 50.61 -4.77
N LEU A 471 -11.77 49.73 -5.77
CA LEU A 471 -11.76 50.15 -7.18
C LEU A 471 -12.88 51.08 -7.53
N ALA A 472 -14.09 50.87 -6.99
CA ALA A 472 -15.23 51.75 -7.21
C ALA A 472 -14.96 53.19 -6.61
N LYS A 473 -14.43 53.24 -5.40
CA LYS A 473 -14.11 54.53 -4.70
C LYS A 473 -12.87 55.24 -5.28
N LEU A 474 -11.95 54.54 -5.93
CA LEU A 474 -10.77 55.14 -6.58
C LEU A 474 -11.06 55.64 -8.01
N LYS A 475 -12.11 55.11 -8.67
CA LYS A 475 -12.52 55.52 -10.02
C LYS A 475 -13.52 56.69 -10.03
N GLY A 476 -14.21 56.92 -8.92
CA GLY A 476 -15.11 58.08 -8.73
C GLY A 476 -14.33 59.22 -8.12
#